data_d0095bd05680d15449cf4a09355ea4bf
#
_entry.id   d0095bd05680d15449cf4a09355ea4bf
#
_cell.length_a   1.000
_cell.length_b   1.000
_cell.length_c   1.000
_cell.angle_alpha   90.00
_cell.angle_beta   90.00
_cell.angle_gamma   90.00
#
_symmetry.space_group_name_H-M   'P 1'
#
loop_
_entity.id
_entity.type
_entity.pdbx_description
1 polymer ?
#
loop_
_entity_poly.entity_id
_entity_poly.type
_entity_poly.pdbx_seq_one_letter_code
_entity_poly.pdbx_strand_id
1 'polypeptide(L)'
;KTLGDEFYEQLCSMLVFDALIYNEDRHFGNFGLLRNNHTGEIIAPAPIFDNGLSLFNFAMPDDFKNLSAYAKTRSNPYRISYEDVCKEVMGAKQKAQLRRIVDFKFTRHPSLNLPEQRLTAIEKQLGERTRELLSTPVQRSAKRKNEPER
;
A
#
# COMPACT_ATOMS: atom_id res chain seq x y z
N LYS A 1 -10.25 17.40 -12.21
CA LYS A 1 -10.19 16.84 -10.85
C LYS A 1 -9.96 17.96 -9.86
N THR A 2 -10.61 17.90 -8.73
CA THR A 2 -10.32 18.78 -7.59
C THR A 2 -9.10 18.25 -6.81
N LEU A 3 -8.47 19.08 -5.99
CA LEU A 3 -7.41 18.66 -5.07
C LEU A 3 -7.91 17.53 -4.13
N GLY A 4 -9.17 17.59 -3.70
CA GLY A 4 -9.78 16.53 -2.89
C GLY A 4 -9.89 15.20 -3.63
N ASP A 5 -10.18 15.20 -4.93
CA ASP A 5 -10.21 13.98 -5.74
C ASP A 5 -8.80 13.38 -5.89
N GLU A 6 -7.80 14.22 -6.06
CA GLU A 6 -6.39 13.78 -6.17
C GLU A 6 -5.90 13.19 -4.86
N PHE A 7 -6.20 13.83 -3.74
CA PHE A 7 -5.87 13.32 -2.42
C PHE A 7 -6.54 11.97 -2.15
N TYR A 8 -7.83 11.85 -2.45
CA TYR A 8 -8.56 10.59 -2.28
C TYR A 8 -7.99 9.46 -3.14
N GLU A 9 -7.67 9.75 -4.40
CA GLU A 9 -7.03 8.74 -5.28
C GLU A 9 -5.65 8.30 -4.77
N GLN A 10 -4.86 9.24 -4.25
CA GLN A 10 -3.57 8.91 -3.67
C GLN A 10 -3.72 8.12 -2.38
N LEU A 11 -4.66 8.48 -1.51
CA LEU A 11 -4.99 7.74 -0.29
C LEU A 11 -5.37 6.29 -0.63
N CYS A 12 -6.26 6.08 -1.60
CA CYS A 12 -6.61 4.74 -2.07
C CYS A 12 -5.38 3.95 -2.57
N SER A 13 -4.51 4.60 -3.34
CA SER A 13 -3.29 3.96 -3.84
C SER A 13 -2.31 3.63 -2.71
N MET A 14 -2.17 4.50 -1.73
CA MET A 14 -1.34 4.29 -0.54
C MET A 14 -1.85 3.10 0.29
N LEU A 15 -3.15 3.02 0.55
CA LEU A 15 -3.73 1.93 1.33
C LEU A 15 -3.61 0.57 0.62
N VAL A 16 -3.75 0.53 -0.71
CA VAL A 16 -3.49 -0.70 -1.48
C VAL A 16 -1.99 -1.05 -1.48
N PHE A 17 -1.11 -0.05 -1.54
CA PHE A 17 0.33 -0.25 -1.41
C PHE A 17 0.70 -0.79 -0.04
N ASP A 18 0.15 -0.23 1.04
CA ASP A 18 0.36 -0.73 2.41
C ASP A 18 -0.10 -2.18 2.57
N ALA A 19 -1.24 -2.54 1.97
CA ALA A 19 -1.73 -3.91 1.96
C ALA A 19 -0.83 -4.88 1.16
N LEU A 20 -0.17 -4.38 0.12
CA LEU A 20 0.78 -5.15 -0.68
C LEU A 20 2.06 -5.45 0.09
N ILE A 21 2.62 -4.43 0.76
CA ILE A 21 3.90 -4.54 1.47
C ILE A 21 3.75 -4.93 2.94
N TYR A 22 2.52 -5.15 3.39
CA TYR A 22 2.19 -5.42 4.81
C TYR A 22 2.74 -4.34 5.73
N ASN A 23 2.45 -3.07 5.44
CA ASN A 23 2.87 -1.94 6.27
C ASN A 23 2.07 -1.91 7.57
N GLU A 24 2.75 -2.07 8.70
CA GLU A 24 2.13 -2.16 10.03
C GLU A 24 2.06 -0.79 10.74
N ASP A 25 2.60 0.27 10.13
CA ASP A 25 2.75 1.57 10.80
C ASP A 25 2.18 2.77 10.03
N ARG A 26 1.19 2.59 9.17
CA ARG A 26 0.52 3.69 8.49
C ARG A 26 -0.44 4.43 9.42
N HIS A 27 0.06 5.09 10.44
CA HIS A 27 -0.73 5.95 11.30
C HIS A 27 -0.96 7.35 10.67
N PHE A 28 -1.79 8.19 11.28
CA PHE A 28 -2.19 9.49 10.74
C PHE A 28 -1.02 10.49 10.56
N GLY A 29 0.11 10.28 11.21
CA GLY A 29 1.33 11.08 11.01
C GLY A 29 2.13 10.70 9.77
N ASN A 30 1.84 9.57 9.11
CA ASN A 30 2.63 9.01 8.01
C ASN A 30 2.01 9.25 6.63
N PHE A 31 1.08 10.18 6.50
CA PHE A 31 0.58 10.70 5.23
C PHE A 31 -0.02 12.10 5.43
N GLY A 32 -0.18 12.85 4.36
CA GLY A 32 -0.69 14.21 4.49
C GLY A 32 -0.71 14.97 3.17
N LEU A 33 -0.66 16.28 3.29
CA LEU A 33 -0.72 17.23 2.19
C LEU A 33 0.52 18.11 2.18
N LEU A 34 1.01 18.42 1.00
CA LEU A 34 2.02 19.45 0.80
C LEU A 34 1.37 20.84 0.88
N ARG A 35 2.01 21.74 1.59
CA ARG A 35 1.56 23.11 1.77
C ARG A 35 2.65 24.09 1.39
N ASN A 36 2.29 25.16 0.73
CA ASN A 36 3.20 26.28 0.50
C ASN A 36 3.50 26.97 1.84
N ASN A 37 4.78 27.05 2.21
CA ASN A 37 5.18 27.63 3.49
C ASN A 37 4.98 29.14 3.58
N HIS A 38 4.88 29.85 2.43
CA HIS A 38 4.69 31.31 2.39
C HIS A 38 3.22 31.71 2.33
N THR A 39 2.41 30.98 1.55
CA THR A 39 0.98 31.32 1.34
C THR A 39 0.05 30.53 2.25
N GLY A 40 0.49 29.38 2.77
CA GLY A 40 -0.35 28.48 3.51
C GLY A 40 -1.26 27.60 2.65
N GLU A 41 -1.25 27.77 1.34
CA GLU A 41 -2.09 27.02 0.41
C GLU A 41 -1.67 25.55 0.31
N ILE A 42 -2.65 24.67 0.22
CA ILE A 42 -2.43 23.25 -0.04
C ILE A 42 -2.17 23.08 -1.55
N ILE A 43 -1.04 22.43 -1.88
CA ILE A 43 -0.55 22.30 -3.25
C ILE A 43 -0.91 20.94 -3.84
N ALA A 44 -0.69 19.86 -3.08
CA ALA A 44 -0.79 18.49 -3.57
C ALA A 44 -0.89 17.48 -2.40
N PRO A 45 -1.29 16.23 -2.66
CA PRO A 45 -1.01 15.13 -1.72
C PRO A 45 0.49 14.98 -1.49
N ALA A 46 0.90 14.71 -0.25
CA ALA A 46 2.29 14.38 0.04
C ALA A 46 2.68 13.03 -0.62
N PRO A 47 3.92 12.87 -1.07
CA PRO A 47 4.42 11.55 -1.48
C PRO A 47 4.24 10.51 -0.37
N ILE A 48 4.18 9.23 -0.71
CA ILE A 48 4.16 8.15 0.27
C ILE A 48 5.54 8.11 0.95
N PHE A 49 5.55 8.14 2.27
CA PHE A 49 6.78 8.09 3.08
C PHE A 49 6.57 7.17 4.29
N ASP A 50 7.63 6.90 5.02
CA ASP A 50 7.67 6.09 6.24
C ASP A 50 7.07 4.69 6.05
N ASN A 51 7.76 3.88 5.24
CA ASN A 51 7.42 2.50 4.99
C ASN A 51 8.39 1.53 5.69
N GLY A 52 9.07 1.98 6.75
CA GLY A 52 10.11 1.19 7.44
C GLY A 52 9.59 -0.07 8.11
N LEU A 53 8.36 -0.06 8.60
CA LEU A 53 7.73 -1.23 9.23
C LEU A 53 6.88 -2.04 8.23
N SER A 54 7.51 -2.46 7.14
CA SER A 54 6.90 -3.23 6.07
C SER A 54 7.80 -4.39 5.62
N LEU A 55 7.34 -5.18 4.64
CA LEU A 55 8.11 -6.27 4.03
C LEU A 55 8.71 -7.24 5.07
N PHE A 56 7.92 -7.49 6.12
CA PHE A 56 8.31 -8.43 7.17
C PHE A 56 9.60 -8.03 7.90
N ASN A 57 9.72 -6.75 8.25
CA ASN A 57 10.91 -6.19 8.89
C ASN A 57 11.33 -6.95 10.16
N PHE A 58 10.37 -7.38 10.98
CA PHE A 58 10.60 -8.13 12.21
C PHE A 58 10.65 -9.65 12.05
N ALA A 59 10.48 -10.17 10.84
CA ALA A 59 10.52 -11.61 10.61
C ALA A 59 11.92 -12.17 10.88
N MET A 60 11.97 -13.22 11.69
CA MET A 60 13.17 -13.97 12.03
C MET A 60 13.51 -14.98 10.91
N PRO A 61 14.74 -15.51 10.85
CA PRO A 61 15.12 -16.48 9.81
C PRO A 61 14.17 -17.67 9.66
N ASP A 62 13.58 -18.14 10.75
CA ASP A 62 12.63 -19.26 10.71
C ASP A 62 11.28 -18.88 10.09
N ASP A 63 10.84 -17.64 10.23
CA ASP A 63 9.59 -17.16 9.62
C ASP A 63 9.66 -17.19 8.09
N PHE A 64 10.85 -17.03 7.52
CA PHE A 64 11.07 -17.11 6.07
C PHE A 64 10.91 -18.52 5.49
N LYS A 65 10.88 -19.56 6.32
CA LYS A 65 10.55 -20.92 5.89
C LYS A 65 9.07 -21.06 5.50
N ASN A 66 8.20 -20.24 6.13
CA ASN A 66 6.78 -20.16 5.80
C ASN A 66 6.26 -18.71 5.91
N LEU A 67 6.76 -17.84 5.04
CA LEU A 67 6.46 -16.41 5.07
C LEU A 67 4.96 -16.12 4.85
N SER A 68 4.25 -16.98 4.11
CA SER A 68 2.81 -16.86 3.92
C SER A 68 2.01 -17.04 5.22
N ALA A 69 2.45 -17.93 6.12
CA ALA A 69 1.84 -18.08 7.44
C ALA A 69 2.14 -16.85 8.31
N TYR A 70 3.39 -16.37 8.30
CA TYR A 70 3.77 -15.16 9.01
C TYR A 70 3.01 -13.93 8.51
N ALA A 71 2.82 -13.78 7.20
CA ALA A 71 2.08 -12.68 6.59
C ALA A 71 0.63 -12.57 7.11
N LYS A 72 -0.02 -13.69 7.38
CA LYS A 72 -1.39 -13.72 7.93
C LYS A 72 -1.50 -13.19 9.35
N THR A 73 -0.40 -13.06 10.07
CA THR A 73 -0.36 -12.49 11.42
C THR A 73 -0.14 -10.98 11.41
N ARG A 74 0.11 -10.40 10.26
CA ARG A 74 0.36 -8.95 10.13
C ARG A 74 -0.94 -8.17 10.10
N SER A 75 -0.93 -7.02 10.73
CA SER A 75 -2.10 -6.14 10.80
C SER A 75 -1.68 -4.67 10.64
N ASN A 76 -2.57 -3.86 10.10
CA ASN A 76 -2.39 -2.42 10.07
C ASN A 76 -2.76 -1.78 11.43
N PRO A 77 -2.36 -0.52 11.68
CA PRO A 77 -2.63 0.15 12.95
C PRO A 77 -4.12 0.44 13.20
N TYR A 78 -4.97 0.31 12.19
CA TYR A 78 -6.40 0.56 12.30
C TYR A 78 -7.19 -0.67 12.77
N ARG A 79 -6.55 -1.82 12.92
CA ARG A 79 -7.17 -3.11 13.29
C ARG A 79 -8.28 -3.56 12.32
N ILE A 80 -8.18 -3.15 11.07
CA ILE A 80 -9.03 -3.58 9.96
C ILE A 80 -8.18 -4.50 9.08
N SER A 81 -8.72 -5.59 8.56
CA SER A 81 -7.95 -6.45 7.67
C SER A 81 -7.50 -5.70 6.42
N TYR A 82 -6.31 -6.00 5.90
CA TYR A 82 -5.84 -5.40 4.64
C TYR A 82 -6.81 -5.70 3.48
N GLU A 83 -7.46 -6.87 3.52
CA GLU A 83 -8.45 -7.30 2.54
C GLU A 83 -9.68 -6.40 2.57
N ASP A 84 -10.19 -6.08 3.76
CA ASP A 84 -11.37 -5.22 3.90
C ASP A 84 -11.05 -3.78 3.50
N VAL A 85 -9.87 -3.27 3.90
CA VAL A 85 -9.40 -1.96 3.40
C VAL A 85 -9.36 -1.96 1.87
N CYS A 86 -8.77 -2.99 1.25
CA CYS A 86 -8.68 -3.06 -0.21
C CYS A 86 -10.06 -3.16 -0.89
N LYS A 87 -11.04 -3.84 -0.30
CA LYS A 87 -12.41 -3.87 -0.84
C LYS A 87 -13.02 -2.47 -0.91
N GLU A 88 -12.70 -1.60 0.06
CA GLU A 88 -13.22 -0.23 0.13
C GLU A 88 -12.53 0.74 -0.84
N VAL A 89 -11.27 0.50 -1.19
CA VAL A 89 -10.46 1.48 -1.92
C VAL A 89 -9.99 1.00 -3.30
N MET A 90 -10.25 -0.27 -3.67
CA MET A 90 -9.77 -0.84 -4.92
C MET A 90 -10.51 -0.25 -6.13
N GLY A 91 -9.81 0.50 -6.95
CA GLY A 91 -10.30 1.04 -8.20
C GLY A 91 -9.51 0.55 -9.41
N ALA A 92 -9.92 0.99 -10.59
CA ALA A 92 -9.23 0.65 -11.84
C ALA A 92 -7.76 1.14 -11.84
N LYS A 93 -7.49 2.31 -11.25
CA LYS A 93 -6.16 2.90 -11.11
C LYS A 93 -5.26 2.02 -10.26
N GLN A 94 -5.72 1.59 -9.08
CA GLN A 94 -4.98 0.73 -8.16
C GLN A 94 -4.66 -0.62 -8.82
N LYS A 95 -5.62 -1.21 -9.53
CA LYS A 95 -5.37 -2.43 -10.32
C LYS A 95 -4.34 -2.23 -11.42
N ALA A 96 -4.37 -1.10 -12.12
CA ALA A 96 -3.37 -0.79 -13.12
C ALA A 96 -1.96 -0.65 -12.52
N GLN A 97 -1.85 -0.06 -11.32
CA GLN A 97 -0.60 0.02 -10.57
C GLN A 97 -0.10 -1.37 -10.16
N LEU A 98 -0.96 -2.22 -9.59
CA LEU A 98 -0.62 -3.59 -9.20
C LEU A 98 -0.13 -4.45 -10.36
N ARG A 99 -0.75 -4.33 -11.56
CA ARG A 99 -0.31 -5.08 -12.77
C ARG A 99 1.14 -4.80 -13.16
N ARG A 100 1.67 -3.62 -12.84
CA ARG A 100 3.05 -3.23 -13.17
C ARG A 100 4.10 -3.92 -12.31
N ILE A 101 3.69 -4.55 -11.21
CA ILE A 101 4.58 -5.13 -10.20
C ILE A 101 4.34 -6.62 -9.96
N VAL A 102 3.53 -7.29 -10.80
CA VAL A 102 3.21 -8.73 -10.67
C VAL A 102 4.47 -9.60 -10.59
N ASP A 103 5.49 -9.25 -11.38
CA ASP A 103 6.76 -10.00 -11.46
C ASP A 103 7.92 -9.20 -10.89
N PHE A 104 7.63 -8.38 -9.87
CA PHE A 104 8.64 -7.53 -9.23
C PHE A 104 9.81 -8.35 -8.68
N LYS A 105 11.02 -7.85 -8.92
CA LYS A 105 12.27 -8.37 -8.36
C LYS A 105 13.10 -7.22 -7.82
N PHE A 106 13.73 -7.45 -6.68
CA PHE A 106 14.72 -6.51 -6.17
C PHE A 106 15.96 -6.49 -7.06
N THR A 107 16.47 -5.32 -7.35
CA THR A 107 17.80 -5.19 -7.92
C THR A 107 18.83 -5.58 -6.87
N ARG A 108 19.71 -6.55 -7.21
CA ARG A 108 20.80 -6.96 -6.32
C ARG A 108 21.95 -5.95 -6.38
N HIS A 109 22.37 -5.47 -5.23
CA HIS A 109 23.59 -4.66 -5.13
C HIS A 109 24.82 -5.60 -5.09
N PRO A 110 25.96 -5.24 -5.69
CA PRO A 110 27.14 -6.12 -5.71
C PRO A 110 27.65 -6.59 -4.35
N SER A 111 27.47 -5.79 -3.28
CA SER A 111 28.04 -6.06 -1.95
C SER A 111 27.11 -5.81 -0.77
N LEU A 112 25.93 -5.23 -0.97
CA LEU A 112 25.07 -4.75 0.13
C LEU A 112 23.63 -5.28 -0.01
N ASN A 113 23.48 -6.60 -0.05
CA ASN A 113 22.17 -7.23 -0.09
C ASN A 113 21.76 -7.80 1.28
N LEU A 114 20.45 -7.87 1.51
CA LEU A 114 19.91 -8.84 2.46
C LEU A 114 20.22 -10.25 1.99
N PRO A 115 20.20 -11.26 2.90
CA PRO A 115 20.38 -12.65 2.51
C PRO A 115 19.46 -13.04 1.34
N GLU A 116 20.01 -13.75 0.35
CA GLU A 116 19.27 -14.11 -0.88
C GLU A 116 18.00 -14.91 -0.59
N GLN A 117 18.04 -15.78 0.40
CA GLN A 117 16.87 -16.53 0.85
C GLN A 117 15.74 -15.58 1.30
N ARG A 118 16.07 -14.50 2.02
CA ARG A 118 15.11 -13.47 2.47
C ARG A 118 14.53 -12.71 1.29
N LEU A 119 15.38 -12.24 0.37
CA LEU A 119 14.94 -11.50 -0.81
C LEU A 119 14.00 -12.33 -1.69
N THR A 120 14.39 -13.58 -1.97
CA THR A 120 13.58 -14.50 -2.78
C THR A 120 12.23 -14.82 -2.13
N ALA A 121 12.21 -15.02 -0.82
CA ALA A 121 10.96 -15.25 -0.08
C ALA A 121 10.03 -14.06 -0.12
N ILE A 122 10.56 -12.85 0.06
CA ILE A 122 9.77 -11.61 -0.05
C ILE A 122 9.24 -11.42 -1.47
N GLU A 123 10.06 -11.61 -2.50
CA GLU A 123 9.64 -11.51 -3.91
C GLU A 123 8.50 -12.49 -4.24
N LYS A 124 8.62 -13.73 -3.78
CA LYS A 124 7.56 -14.73 -3.93
C LYS A 124 6.26 -14.27 -3.26
N GLN A 125 6.35 -13.84 -2.00
CA GLN A 125 5.20 -13.38 -1.23
C GLN A 125 4.55 -12.14 -1.87
N LEU A 126 5.34 -11.18 -2.37
CA LEU A 126 4.82 -10.02 -3.10
C LEU A 126 4.08 -10.43 -4.38
N GLY A 127 4.62 -11.37 -5.14
CA GLY A 127 3.96 -11.87 -6.36
C GLY A 127 2.63 -12.56 -6.05
N GLU A 128 2.57 -13.39 -5.01
CA GLU A 128 1.34 -14.04 -4.54
C GLU A 128 0.34 -12.98 -4.06
N ARG A 129 0.78 -12.05 -3.22
CA ARG A 129 -0.06 -10.96 -2.71
C ARG A 129 -0.60 -10.05 -3.81
N THR A 130 0.22 -9.72 -4.80
CA THR A 130 -0.21 -8.92 -5.95
C THR A 130 -1.36 -9.60 -6.70
N ARG A 131 -1.27 -10.90 -6.97
CA ARG A 131 -2.33 -11.67 -7.66
C ARG A 131 -3.60 -11.73 -6.81
N GLU A 132 -3.47 -11.92 -5.51
CA GLU A 132 -4.60 -11.90 -4.57
C GLU A 132 -5.31 -10.53 -4.60
N LEU A 133 -4.58 -9.43 -4.45
CA LEU A 133 -5.13 -8.07 -4.50
C LEU A 133 -5.76 -7.73 -5.87
N LEU A 134 -5.21 -8.25 -6.96
CA LEU A 134 -5.81 -8.10 -8.29
C LEU A 134 -7.17 -8.81 -8.41
N SER A 135 -7.44 -9.84 -7.62
CA SER A 135 -8.74 -10.52 -7.57
C SER A 135 -9.81 -9.73 -6.82
N THR A 136 -9.43 -8.77 -5.98
CA THR A 136 -10.38 -7.91 -5.24
C THR A 136 -11.33 -7.20 -6.21
N PRO A 137 -12.65 -7.19 -5.98
CA PRO A 137 -13.59 -6.48 -6.83
C PRO A 137 -13.26 -4.98 -6.89
N VAL A 138 -13.47 -4.36 -8.05
CA VAL A 138 -13.40 -2.89 -8.17
C VAL A 138 -14.65 -2.30 -7.54
N GLN A 139 -14.48 -1.35 -6.64
CA GLN A 139 -15.61 -0.56 -6.16
C GLN A 139 -16.26 0.19 -7.33
N ARG A 140 -17.54 0.01 -7.49
CA ARG A 140 -18.32 0.88 -8.37
C ARG A 140 -18.34 2.25 -7.70
N SER A 141 -17.80 3.26 -8.37
CA SER A 141 -17.89 4.64 -7.89
C SER A 141 -19.34 4.92 -7.51
N ALA A 142 -19.60 5.07 -6.21
CA ALA A 142 -20.86 5.60 -5.77
C ALA A 142 -21.01 6.98 -6.44
N LYS A 143 -21.97 7.16 -7.33
CA LYS A 143 -22.33 8.49 -7.81
C LYS A 143 -22.60 9.31 -6.56
N ARG A 144 -21.76 10.32 -6.29
CA ARG A 144 -22.07 11.32 -5.26
C ARG A 144 -23.48 11.81 -5.58
N LYS A 145 -24.45 11.47 -4.74
CA LYS A 145 -25.75 12.14 -4.78
C LYS A 145 -25.43 13.59 -4.45
N ASN A 146 -25.67 14.47 -5.43
CA ASN A 146 -25.67 15.90 -5.18
C ASN A 146 -26.67 16.15 -4.04
N GLU A 147 -26.18 16.43 -2.86
CA GLU A 147 -27.01 17.06 -1.83
C GLU A 147 -27.32 18.46 -2.35
N PRO A 148 -28.60 18.86 -2.39
CA PRO A 148 -28.94 20.21 -2.75
C PRO A 148 -28.39 21.16 -1.67
N GLU A 149 -27.68 22.19 -2.13
CA GLU A 149 -27.27 23.32 -1.30
C GLU A 149 -28.50 23.85 -0.54
N ARG A 150 -28.39 23.94 0.78
CA ARG A 150 -29.30 24.69 1.63
C ARG A 150 -28.59 25.94 2.13
#